data_f40c157895887b247ea3a8b1622b4e15
#
_entry.id   f40c157895887b247ea3a8b1622b4e15
#
_cell.length_a   1.000
_cell.length_b   1.000
_cell.length_c   1.000
_cell.angle_alpha   90.00
_cell.angle_beta   90.00
_cell.angle_gamma   90.00
#
_symmetry.space_group_name_H-M   'P 1'
#
loop_
_entity.id
_entity.type
_entity.pdbx_description
1 polymer ?
#
loop_
_entity_poly.entity_id
_entity_poly.type
_entity_poly.pdbx_seq_one_letter_code
_entity_poly.pdbx_strand_id
1 'polypeptide(L)'
;MNICFLGGSFDPPHLGHLAIAKECLKKFDKFIFIPTKQSPHKSASPFFDSKHRLKMLEIITSDFENISVEQFEIASDSKISYTIDSIRYLTKKYHKCNLHMIVGSDLINSLDQWKDWNKIKEKVKVICFKRLGYDNNILKRNNIIYLESVKINVSSSLIKKEMLSNNSYSFANFSNMISKEIYDYILDNDLCR
;
A
#
# COMPACT_ATOMS: atom_id res chain seq x y z
N MET A 1 -6.77 12.50 -17.06
CA MET A 1 -6.04 12.37 -15.79
C MET A 1 -5.53 10.94 -15.65
N ASN A 2 -4.27 10.77 -15.29
CA ASN A 2 -3.65 9.48 -15.03
C ASN A 2 -3.53 9.29 -13.52
N ILE A 3 -4.21 8.28 -13.00
CA ILE A 3 -4.24 7.99 -11.55
C ILE A 3 -3.53 6.67 -11.31
N CYS A 4 -2.61 6.63 -10.36
CA CYS A 4 -2.12 5.37 -9.84
C CYS A 4 -2.66 5.10 -8.43
N PHE A 5 -2.85 3.83 -8.11
CA PHE A 5 -3.32 3.41 -6.80
C PHE A 5 -2.55 2.20 -6.29
N LEU A 6 -2.42 2.13 -4.98
CA LEU A 6 -1.80 1.03 -4.26
C LEU A 6 -2.76 0.50 -3.20
N GLY A 7 -3.20 -0.74 -3.37
CA GLY A 7 -3.91 -1.48 -2.34
C GLY A 7 -2.94 -2.17 -1.38
N GLY A 8 -3.27 -2.18 -0.10
CA GLY A 8 -2.42 -2.83 0.90
C GLY A 8 -2.98 -2.81 2.31
N SER A 9 -2.41 -3.63 3.19
CA SER A 9 -2.80 -3.62 4.61
C SER A 9 -2.36 -2.35 5.32
N PHE A 10 -1.19 -1.78 4.95
CA PHE A 10 -0.56 -0.63 5.59
C PHE A 10 -0.55 -0.77 7.11
N ASP A 11 0.12 -1.80 7.59
CA ASP A 11 0.01 -2.33 8.94
C ASP A 11 1.39 -2.42 9.65
N PRO A 12 2.00 -1.25 10.01
CA PRO A 12 1.60 0.12 9.72
C PRO A 12 2.03 0.61 8.31
N PRO A 13 1.53 1.78 7.84
CA PRO A 13 2.14 2.49 6.72
C PRO A 13 3.55 2.95 7.10
N HIS A 14 4.43 3.11 6.11
CA HIS A 14 5.84 3.39 6.33
C HIS A 14 6.45 4.22 5.20
N LEU A 15 7.67 4.72 5.42
CA LEU A 15 8.38 5.58 4.46
C LEU A 15 8.54 4.96 3.07
N GLY A 16 8.62 3.63 2.97
CA GLY A 16 8.64 2.93 1.68
C GLY A 16 7.36 3.11 0.89
N HIS A 17 6.19 3.11 1.54
CA HIS A 17 4.91 3.39 0.88
C HIS A 17 4.86 4.82 0.36
N LEU A 18 5.27 5.80 1.18
CA LEU A 18 5.31 7.20 0.77
C LEU A 18 6.28 7.44 -0.38
N ALA A 19 7.43 6.78 -0.35
CA ALA A 19 8.43 6.90 -1.41
C ALA A 19 7.92 6.34 -2.76
N ILE A 20 7.16 5.23 -2.76
CA ILE A 20 6.46 4.73 -3.95
C ILE A 20 5.48 5.79 -4.48
N ALA A 21 4.69 6.40 -3.61
CA ALA A 21 3.74 7.44 -4.00
C ALA A 21 4.45 8.64 -4.64
N LYS A 22 5.52 9.12 -4.01
CA LYS A 22 6.34 10.24 -4.54
C LYS A 22 6.96 9.91 -5.90
N GLU A 23 7.45 8.69 -6.10
CA GLU A 23 8.01 8.27 -7.37
C GLU A 23 6.94 8.21 -8.47
N CYS A 24 5.75 7.71 -8.12
CA CYS A 24 4.61 7.72 -9.04
C CYS A 24 4.20 9.13 -9.45
N LEU A 25 4.15 10.09 -8.54
CA LEU A 25 3.75 11.47 -8.84
C LEU A 25 4.69 12.21 -9.81
N LYS A 26 5.87 11.69 -10.09
CA LYS A 26 6.73 12.21 -11.18
C LYS A 26 6.16 11.95 -12.58
N LYS A 27 5.21 11.01 -12.72
CA LYS A 27 4.68 10.53 -14.00
C LYS A 27 3.15 10.52 -14.06
N PHE A 28 2.48 10.62 -12.92
CA PHE A 28 1.04 10.51 -12.78
C PHE A 28 0.48 11.72 -12.04
N ASP A 29 -0.75 12.08 -12.35
CA ASP A 29 -1.40 13.29 -11.83
C ASP A 29 -1.85 13.12 -10.36
N LYS A 30 -2.16 11.88 -9.96
CA LYS A 30 -2.67 11.56 -8.63
C LYS A 30 -2.25 10.17 -8.17
N PHE A 31 -1.99 10.03 -6.87
CA PHE A 31 -1.76 8.76 -6.21
C PHE A 31 -2.85 8.47 -5.16
N ILE A 32 -3.31 7.22 -5.07
CA ILE A 32 -4.36 6.82 -4.14
C ILE A 32 -3.90 5.61 -3.33
N PHE A 33 -3.89 5.73 -2.01
CA PHE A 33 -3.80 4.59 -1.11
C PHE A 33 -5.18 3.99 -0.86
N ILE A 34 -5.29 2.64 -0.94
CA ILE A 34 -6.52 1.91 -0.62
C ILE A 34 -6.20 0.90 0.48
N PRO A 35 -6.42 1.26 1.77
CA PRO A 35 -6.20 0.33 2.86
C PRO A 35 -7.23 -0.80 2.83
N THR A 36 -6.72 -2.04 2.81
CA THR A 36 -7.57 -3.25 2.82
C THR A 36 -8.16 -3.50 4.20
N LYS A 37 -9.42 -3.97 4.25
CA LYS A 37 -10.01 -4.47 5.48
C LYS A 37 -9.33 -5.78 5.90
N GLN A 38 -9.40 -6.77 5.02
CA GLN A 38 -8.70 -8.05 5.14
C GLN A 38 -8.28 -8.51 3.74
N SER A 39 -6.99 -8.80 3.57
CA SER A 39 -6.48 -9.35 2.32
C SER A 39 -6.87 -10.83 2.16
N PRO A 40 -7.35 -11.28 0.99
CA PRO A 40 -7.67 -12.68 0.74
C PRO A 40 -6.44 -13.60 0.81
N HIS A 41 -5.25 -13.03 0.69
CA HIS A 41 -3.98 -13.76 0.71
C HIS A 41 -3.31 -13.81 2.10
N LYS A 42 -3.96 -13.26 3.14
CA LYS A 42 -3.45 -13.27 4.51
C LYS A 42 -4.45 -13.95 5.44
N SER A 43 -4.01 -14.99 6.14
CA SER A 43 -4.83 -15.71 7.13
C SER A 43 -5.00 -14.94 8.42
N ALA A 44 -3.98 -14.18 8.82
CA ALA A 44 -4.02 -13.38 10.05
C ALA A 44 -4.63 -12.00 9.82
N SER A 45 -5.41 -11.54 10.79
CA SER A 45 -5.89 -10.15 10.84
C SER A 45 -4.72 -9.18 10.93
N PRO A 46 -4.88 -7.94 10.44
CA PRO A 46 -3.89 -6.88 10.64
C PRO A 46 -3.62 -6.66 12.14
N PHE A 47 -2.38 -6.27 12.46
CA PHE A 47 -1.96 -5.97 13.83
C PHE A 47 -2.67 -4.72 14.38
N PHE A 48 -2.75 -3.66 13.53
CA PHE A 48 -3.49 -2.46 13.87
C PHE A 48 -4.91 -2.52 13.29
N ASP A 49 -5.88 -2.10 14.09
CA ASP A 49 -7.25 -1.92 13.63
C ASP A 49 -7.35 -0.99 12.42
N SER A 50 -8.37 -1.19 11.60
CA SER A 50 -8.59 -0.41 10.37
C SER A 50 -8.60 1.09 10.60
N LYS A 51 -9.20 1.58 11.71
CA LYS A 51 -9.24 2.99 12.09
C LYS A 51 -7.83 3.59 12.29
N HIS A 52 -6.94 2.84 12.94
CA HIS A 52 -5.57 3.29 13.20
C HIS A 52 -4.72 3.27 11.93
N ARG A 53 -4.86 2.25 11.08
CA ARG A 53 -4.16 2.18 9.79
C ARG A 53 -4.58 3.31 8.86
N LEU A 54 -5.87 3.62 8.83
CA LEU A 54 -6.41 4.75 8.09
C LEU A 54 -5.81 6.06 8.60
N LYS A 55 -5.86 6.29 9.92
CA LYS A 55 -5.34 7.53 10.52
C LYS A 55 -3.85 7.71 10.27
N MET A 56 -3.05 6.64 10.38
CA MET A 56 -1.63 6.69 10.05
C MET A 56 -1.37 6.99 8.56
N LEU A 57 -2.21 6.50 7.63
CA LEU A 57 -2.14 6.87 6.22
C LEU A 57 -2.47 8.34 6.00
N GLU A 58 -3.49 8.88 6.66
CA GLU A 58 -3.84 10.30 6.61
C GLU A 58 -2.68 11.17 7.12
N ILE A 59 -2.05 10.76 8.23
CA ILE A 59 -0.88 11.45 8.79
C ILE A 59 0.26 11.52 7.76
N ILE A 60 0.68 10.37 7.20
CA ILE A 60 1.84 10.33 6.29
C ILE A 60 1.58 11.04 4.96
N THR A 61 0.32 11.29 4.62
CA THR A 61 -0.08 11.91 3.35
C THR A 61 -0.54 13.35 3.49
N SER A 62 -0.63 13.90 4.70
CA SER A 62 -1.22 15.22 5.00
C SER A 62 -0.63 16.37 4.19
N ASP A 63 0.67 16.32 3.90
CA ASP A 63 1.40 17.39 3.21
C ASP A 63 1.34 17.28 1.67
N PHE A 64 0.55 16.35 1.14
CA PHE A 64 0.53 16.05 -0.30
C PHE A 64 -0.87 16.20 -0.89
N GLU A 65 -1.15 17.28 -1.60
CA GLU A 65 -2.44 17.51 -2.27
C GLU A 65 -2.80 16.43 -3.30
N ASN A 66 -1.79 15.87 -3.97
CA ASN A 66 -1.97 14.86 -5.03
C ASN A 66 -1.93 13.42 -4.52
N ILE A 67 -1.85 13.20 -3.19
CA ILE A 67 -1.99 11.89 -2.57
C ILE A 67 -3.31 11.85 -1.79
N SER A 68 -4.10 10.81 -1.97
CA SER A 68 -5.33 10.63 -1.20
C SER A 68 -5.46 9.21 -0.67
N VAL A 69 -6.29 9.04 0.36
CA VAL A 69 -6.62 7.76 0.96
C VAL A 69 -8.10 7.46 0.70
N GLU A 70 -8.39 6.31 0.09
CA GLU A 70 -9.75 5.86 -0.17
C GLU A 70 -10.17 4.80 0.85
N GLN A 71 -11.22 5.09 1.59
CA GLN A 71 -11.71 4.23 2.68
C GLN A 71 -12.65 3.12 2.20
N PHE A 72 -12.88 2.99 0.89
CA PHE A 72 -13.89 2.11 0.29
C PHE A 72 -13.85 0.68 0.84
N GLU A 73 -12.68 0.06 0.92
CA GLU A 73 -12.56 -1.32 1.39
C GLU A 73 -12.79 -1.45 2.91
N ILE A 74 -12.33 -0.47 3.69
CA ILE A 74 -12.55 -0.44 5.15
C ILE A 74 -14.02 -0.21 5.48
N ALA A 75 -14.68 0.69 4.75
CA ALA A 75 -16.10 1.03 4.96
C ALA A 75 -17.07 -0.04 4.40
N SER A 76 -16.58 -1.00 3.62
CA SER A 76 -17.40 -2.05 3.02
C SER A 76 -17.93 -3.02 4.08
N ASP A 77 -19.16 -3.53 3.90
CA ASP A 77 -19.72 -4.63 4.70
C ASP A 77 -19.03 -5.96 4.42
N SER A 78 -18.32 -6.09 3.29
CA SER A 78 -17.52 -7.28 2.97
C SER A 78 -16.39 -7.46 3.95
N LYS A 79 -16.20 -8.68 4.45
CA LYS A 79 -15.05 -9.03 5.32
C LYS A 79 -13.75 -9.06 4.53
N ILE A 80 -13.78 -9.43 3.26
CA ILE A 80 -12.60 -9.62 2.40
C ILE A 80 -12.60 -8.54 1.31
N SER A 81 -11.44 -7.92 1.12
CA SER A 81 -11.20 -6.90 0.10
C SER A 81 -10.68 -7.55 -1.19
N TYR A 82 -11.38 -7.33 -2.31
CA TYR A 82 -10.92 -7.77 -3.62
C TYR A 82 -10.61 -6.58 -4.52
N THR A 83 -9.45 -6.59 -5.13
CA THR A 83 -8.95 -5.52 -6.02
C THR A 83 -9.91 -5.14 -7.15
N ILE A 84 -10.64 -6.11 -7.71
CA ILE A 84 -11.63 -5.82 -8.76
C ILE A 84 -12.75 -4.88 -8.29
N ASP A 85 -13.14 -4.97 -7.02
CA ASP A 85 -14.20 -4.13 -6.47
C ASP A 85 -13.70 -2.70 -6.24
N SER A 86 -12.47 -2.54 -5.78
CA SER A 86 -11.79 -1.23 -5.67
C SER A 86 -11.63 -0.57 -7.04
N ILE A 87 -11.27 -1.34 -8.08
CA ILE A 87 -11.18 -0.82 -9.46
C ILE A 87 -12.56 -0.35 -9.95
N ARG A 88 -13.62 -1.11 -9.72
CA ARG A 88 -15.01 -0.71 -10.07
C ARG A 88 -15.39 0.59 -9.37
N TYR A 89 -15.10 0.70 -8.09
CA TYR A 89 -15.33 1.92 -7.30
C TYR A 89 -14.56 3.11 -7.87
N LEU A 90 -13.24 2.98 -8.09
CA LEU A 90 -12.41 4.05 -8.63
C LEU A 90 -12.86 4.49 -10.03
N THR A 91 -13.22 3.52 -10.91
CA THR A 91 -13.72 3.82 -12.26
C THR A 91 -15.02 4.63 -12.20
N LYS A 92 -15.89 4.35 -11.22
CA LYS A 92 -17.13 5.09 -11.00
C LYS A 92 -16.87 6.48 -10.40
N LYS A 93 -15.92 6.61 -9.48
CA LYS A 93 -15.62 7.87 -8.78
C LYS A 93 -14.84 8.84 -9.66
N TYR A 94 -13.87 8.34 -10.42
CA TYR A 94 -12.97 9.13 -11.26
C TYR A 94 -13.30 8.92 -12.74
N HIS A 95 -14.35 9.58 -13.21
CA HIS A 95 -14.75 9.49 -14.62
C HIS A 95 -13.65 10.01 -15.56
N LYS A 96 -13.48 9.36 -16.72
CA LYS A 96 -12.52 9.76 -17.78
C LYS A 96 -11.05 9.79 -17.30
N CYS A 97 -10.65 8.86 -16.44
CA CYS A 97 -9.26 8.69 -16.05
C CYS A 97 -8.67 7.37 -16.53
N ASN A 98 -7.35 7.33 -16.68
CA ASN A 98 -6.58 6.11 -16.87
C ASN A 98 -6.11 5.62 -15.51
N LEU A 99 -6.54 4.43 -15.10
CA LEU A 99 -6.14 3.82 -13.83
C LEU A 99 -4.89 2.96 -14.00
N HIS A 100 -3.96 3.09 -13.07
CA HIS A 100 -2.74 2.33 -13.00
C HIS A 100 -2.64 1.68 -11.62
N MET A 101 -2.59 0.35 -11.59
CA MET A 101 -2.49 -0.42 -10.35
C MET A 101 -1.03 -0.68 -10.01
N ILE A 102 -0.62 -0.28 -8.82
CA ILE A 102 0.72 -0.53 -8.31
C ILE A 102 0.74 -1.86 -7.56
N VAL A 103 1.73 -2.70 -7.86
CA VAL A 103 1.99 -3.96 -7.15
C VAL A 103 3.46 -4.11 -6.80
N GLY A 104 3.75 -4.77 -5.70
CA GLY A 104 5.12 -5.17 -5.38
C GLY A 104 5.57 -6.37 -6.23
N SER A 105 6.87 -6.50 -6.45
CA SER A 105 7.45 -7.61 -7.21
C SER A 105 7.16 -8.99 -6.61
N ASP A 106 6.93 -9.06 -5.31
CA ASP A 106 6.53 -10.25 -4.57
C ASP A 106 5.16 -10.82 -5.00
N LEU A 107 4.29 -9.99 -5.59
CA LEU A 107 2.94 -10.38 -6.02
C LEU A 107 2.83 -10.76 -7.50
N ILE A 108 3.84 -10.44 -8.32
CA ILE A 108 3.77 -10.60 -9.79
C ILE A 108 3.44 -12.03 -10.22
N ASN A 109 4.03 -13.03 -9.57
CA ASN A 109 3.86 -14.42 -9.93
C ASN A 109 2.49 -14.99 -9.51
N SER A 110 1.77 -14.32 -8.61
CA SER A 110 0.45 -14.73 -8.11
C SER A 110 -0.73 -13.97 -8.72
N LEU A 111 -0.50 -12.99 -9.59
CA LEU A 111 -1.56 -12.13 -10.15
C LEU A 111 -2.66 -12.91 -10.86
N ASP A 112 -2.32 -14.03 -11.54
CA ASP A 112 -3.31 -14.85 -12.25
C ASP A 112 -4.31 -15.55 -11.31
N GLN A 113 -3.97 -15.64 -10.02
CA GLN A 113 -4.83 -16.23 -8.98
C GLN A 113 -5.79 -15.19 -8.38
N TRP A 114 -5.65 -13.91 -8.77
CA TRP A 114 -6.51 -12.86 -8.24
C TRP A 114 -7.93 -12.96 -8.82
N LYS A 115 -8.92 -12.73 -7.98
CA LYS A 115 -10.32 -12.74 -8.38
C LYS A 115 -10.55 -11.82 -9.58
N ASP A 116 -11.15 -12.37 -10.65
CA ASP A 116 -11.46 -11.64 -11.88
C ASP A 116 -10.23 -11.00 -12.56
N TRP A 117 -9.05 -11.63 -12.50
CA TRP A 117 -7.82 -11.09 -13.06
C TRP A 117 -7.95 -10.62 -14.51
N ASN A 118 -8.66 -11.36 -15.36
CA ASN A 118 -8.88 -10.97 -16.76
C ASN A 118 -9.61 -9.61 -16.86
N LYS A 119 -10.62 -9.38 -16.02
CA LYS A 119 -11.32 -8.09 -15.96
C LYS A 119 -10.46 -6.97 -15.38
N ILE A 120 -9.54 -7.31 -14.46
CA ILE A 120 -8.56 -6.34 -13.93
C ILE A 120 -7.66 -5.84 -15.06
N LYS A 121 -7.05 -6.74 -15.85
CA LYS A 121 -6.13 -6.39 -16.95
C LYS A 121 -6.75 -5.50 -18.03
N GLU A 122 -8.06 -5.62 -18.24
CA GLU A 122 -8.81 -4.80 -19.20
C GLU A 122 -9.04 -3.37 -18.70
N LYS A 123 -9.08 -3.17 -17.38
CA LYS A 123 -9.48 -1.91 -16.76
C LYS A 123 -8.32 -1.05 -16.31
N VAL A 124 -7.17 -1.66 -16.03
CA VAL A 124 -6.01 -0.96 -15.47
C VAL A 124 -4.71 -1.41 -16.12
N LYS A 125 -3.75 -0.49 -16.21
CA LYS A 125 -2.35 -0.85 -16.48
C LYS A 125 -1.68 -1.22 -15.16
N VAL A 126 -0.94 -2.32 -15.15
CA VAL A 126 -0.23 -2.79 -13.95
C VAL A 126 1.19 -2.24 -13.95
N ILE A 127 1.60 -1.68 -12.83
CA ILE A 127 2.95 -1.17 -12.59
C ILE A 127 3.56 -1.98 -11.45
N CYS A 128 4.70 -2.58 -11.71
CA CYS A 128 5.46 -3.33 -10.71
C CYS A 128 6.61 -2.49 -10.17
N PHE A 129 6.63 -2.29 -8.85
CA PHE A 129 7.82 -1.79 -8.16
C PHE A 129 8.68 -2.97 -7.72
N LYS A 130 9.95 -2.96 -8.15
CA LYS A 130 10.93 -3.93 -7.68
C LYS A 130 11.21 -3.69 -6.18
N ARG A 131 11.15 -4.75 -5.38
CA ARG A 131 11.64 -4.74 -4.00
C ARG A 131 13.07 -5.26 -3.96
N LEU A 132 13.92 -4.63 -3.17
CA LEU A 132 15.28 -5.11 -2.92
C LEU A 132 15.23 -6.55 -2.39
N GLY A 133 16.01 -7.45 -2.98
CA GLY A 133 16.07 -8.86 -2.58
C GLY A 133 15.09 -9.82 -3.28
N TYR A 134 14.21 -9.32 -4.16
CA TYR A 134 13.25 -10.15 -4.91
C TYR A 134 13.58 -10.28 -6.42
N ASP A 135 14.82 -10.01 -6.81
CA ASP A 135 15.17 -9.83 -8.24
C ASP A 135 15.31 -11.12 -9.07
N ASN A 136 15.46 -12.30 -8.46
CA ASN A 136 15.99 -13.43 -9.20
C ASN A 136 14.96 -14.32 -9.91
N ASN A 137 13.65 -14.16 -9.69
CA ASN A 137 12.62 -15.03 -10.28
C ASN A 137 11.33 -14.29 -10.72
N ILE A 138 11.42 -13.00 -11.05
CA ILE A 138 10.26 -12.27 -11.55
C ILE A 138 10.05 -12.64 -13.02
N LEU A 139 8.94 -13.33 -13.31
CA LEU A 139 8.49 -13.54 -14.67
C LEU A 139 8.18 -12.18 -15.31
N LYS A 140 9.01 -11.74 -16.27
CA LYS A 140 8.70 -10.54 -17.07
C LYS A 140 7.42 -10.81 -17.87
N ARG A 141 6.40 -10.03 -17.62
CA ARG A 141 5.11 -10.09 -18.32
C ARG A 141 4.99 -8.89 -19.26
N ASN A 142 4.64 -9.14 -20.50
CA ASN A 142 4.60 -8.12 -21.58
C ASN A 142 3.65 -6.94 -21.28
N ASN A 143 2.70 -7.11 -20.38
CA ASN A 143 1.68 -6.09 -20.07
C ASN A 143 1.90 -5.40 -18.72
N ILE A 144 3.10 -5.51 -18.13
CA ILE A 144 3.45 -4.88 -16.86
C ILE A 144 4.57 -3.89 -17.08
N ILE A 145 4.38 -2.67 -16.58
CA ILE A 145 5.40 -1.63 -16.56
C ILE A 145 6.25 -1.85 -15.31
N TYR A 146 7.54 -2.07 -15.47
CA TYR A 146 8.46 -2.23 -14.34
C TYR A 146 9.11 -0.88 -14.04
N LEU A 147 9.00 -0.42 -12.81
CA LEU A 147 9.70 0.75 -12.30
C LEU A 147 10.84 0.29 -11.38
N GLU A 148 11.91 1.05 -11.39
CA GLU A 148 13.05 0.78 -10.52
C GLU A 148 12.67 0.91 -9.04
N SER A 149 13.38 0.16 -8.19
CA SER A 149 13.13 0.14 -6.76
C SER A 149 13.35 1.50 -6.13
N VAL A 150 12.42 1.89 -5.29
CA VAL A 150 12.69 2.90 -4.28
C VAL A 150 13.68 2.28 -3.28
N LYS A 151 14.86 2.90 -3.11
CA LYS A 151 15.95 2.39 -2.27
C LYS A 151 15.64 2.54 -0.76
N ILE A 152 14.47 2.07 -0.32
CA ILE A 152 14.10 2.06 1.10
C ILE A 152 13.85 0.61 1.50
N ASN A 153 14.76 0.07 2.31
CA ASN A 153 14.63 -1.29 2.83
C ASN A 153 13.77 -1.29 4.11
N VAL A 154 12.46 -1.23 3.94
CA VAL A 154 11.50 -1.27 5.04
C VAL A 154 10.28 -2.12 4.69
N SER A 155 9.72 -2.78 5.69
CA SER A 155 8.44 -3.49 5.58
C SER A 155 7.64 -3.34 6.87
N SER A 156 6.31 -3.41 6.77
CA SER A 156 5.44 -3.42 7.96
C SER A 156 5.78 -4.57 8.92
N SER A 157 6.21 -5.72 8.39
CA SER A 157 6.62 -6.87 9.22
C SER A 157 7.89 -6.57 10.02
N LEU A 158 8.87 -5.88 9.41
CA LEU A 158 10.08 -5.47 10.11
C LEU A 158 9.76 -4.48 11.23
N ILE A 159 8.90 -3.49 10.97
CA ILE A 159 8.46 -2.51 11.97
C ILE A 159 7.78 -3.22 13.15
N LYS A 160 6.84 -4.13 12.90
CA LYS A 160 6.17 -4.89 13.95
C LYS A 160 7.13 -5.76 14.77
N LYS A 161 8.09 -6.39 14.09
CA LYS A 161 9.12 -7.17 14.79
C LYS A 161 9.93 -6.28 15.72
N GLU A 162 10.34 -5.10 15.27
CA GLU A 162 11.08 -4.13 16.07
C GLU A 162 10.23 -3.63 17.26
N MET A 163 8.94 -3.35 17.04
CA MET A 163 8.01 -2.96 18.11
C MET A 163 7.84 -4.03 19.19
N LEU A 164 7.80 -5.30 18.81
CA LEU A 164 7.58 -6.41 19.74
C LEU A 164 8.87 -6.87 20.46
N SER A 165 10.04 -6.58 19.89
CA SER A 165 11.34 -7.07 20.40
C SER A 165 12.04 -6.10 21.37
N ASN A 166 11.68 -4.82 21.36
CA ASN A 166 12.38 -3.79 22.12
C ASN A 166 11.58 -3.34 23.36
N ASN A 167 12.17 -3.54 24.54
CA ASN A 167 11.68 -2.92 25.78
C ASN A 167 11.89 -1.40 25.86
N SER A 168 12.62 -0.84 24.90
CA SER A 168 12.91 0.61 24.79
C SER A 168 12.35 1.15 23.49
N TYR A 169 11.18 1.77 23.55
CA TYR A 169 10.56 2.48 22.43
C TYR A 169 11.26 3.82 22.23
N SER A 170 12.37 3.83 21.48
CA SER A 170 13.03 5.07 21.04
C SER A 170 12.77 5.31 19.56
N PHE A 171 12.39 6.54 19.20
CA PHE A 171 12.21 6.90 17.79
C PHE A 171 13.46 6.65 16.94
N ALA A 172 14.67 6.71 17.53
CA ALA A 172 15.92 6.41 16.83
C ALA A 172 15.90 5.04 16.11
N ASN A 173 15.23 4.04 16.70
CA ASN A 173 15.12 2.70 16.13
C ASN A 173 14.17 2.64 14.92
N PHE A 174 13.26 3.60 14.79
CA PHE A 174 12.20 3.64 13.77
C PHE A 174 12.37 4.75 12.74
N SER A 175 13.32 5.69 12.94
CA SER A 175 13.47 6.90 12.13
C SER A 175 13.67 6.66 10.63
N ASN A 176 14.24 5.51 10.26
CA ASN A 176 14.42 5.09 8.86
C ASN A 176 13.23 4.30 8.31
N MET A 177 12.20 4.05 9.11
CA MET A 177 11.08 3.17 8.78
C MET A 177 9.76 3.93 8.70
N ILE A 178 9.45 4.74 9.73
CA ILE A 178 8.22 5.53 9.84
C ILE A 178 8.54 6.99 10.15
N SER A 179 7.59 7.88 9.86
CA SER A 179 7.74 9.28 10.24
C SER A 179 7.55 9.48 11.74
N LYS A 180 8.05 10.62 12.27
CA LYS A 180 7.93 10.95 13.68
C LYS A 180 6.45 11.03 14.11
N GLU A 181 5.60 11.58 13.25
CA GLU A 181 4.17 11.76 13.51
C GLU A 181 3.44 10.41 13.60
N ILE A 182 3.81 9.42 12.78
CA ILE A 182 3.27 8.04 12.92
C ILE A 182 3.77 7.40 14.21
N TYR A 183 5.04 7.57 14.52
CA TYR A 183 5.62 7.04 15.76
C TYR A 183 4.90 7.62 17.01
N ASP A 184 4.72 8.93 17.07
CA ASP A 184 4.02 9.60 18.15
C ASP A 184 2.56 9.13 18.24
N TYR A 185 1.86 9.06 17.09
CA TYR A 185 0.50 8.52 17.05
C TYR A 185 0.38 7.11 17.64
N ILE A 186 1.34 6.23 17.34
CA ILE A 186 1.38 4.86 17.88
C ILE A 186 1.52 4.88 19.39
N LEU A 187 2.40 5.74 19.94
CA LEU A 187 2.61 5.85 21.40
C LEU A 187 1.40 6.47 22.10
N ASP A 188 0.87 7.58 21.58
CA ASP A 188 -0.26 8.32 22.16
C ASP A 188 -1.55 7.50 22.24
N ASN A 189 -1.65 6.45 21.41
CA ASN A 189 -2.81 5.55 21.38
C ASN A 189 -2.52 4.16 21.97
N ASP A 190 -1.41 3.98 22.68
CA ASP A 190 -1.01 2.70 23.33
C ASP A 190 -1.00 1.50 22.37
N LEU A 191 -0.61 1.69 21.11
CA LEU A 191 -0.67 0.66 20.06
C LEU A 191 0.54 -0.30 20.03
N CYS A 192 1.47 -0.15 20.94
CA CYS A 192 2.71 -0.96 21.01
C CYS A 192 2.59 -2.19 21.95
N ARG A 193 1.42 -2.50 22.47
CA ARG A 193 1.19 -3.57 23.46
C ARG A 193 0.67 -4.85 22.84
#